data_3b41998fb3c3c76707e5f6290e0f1c82
#
_entry.id   3b41998fb3c3c76707e5f6290e0f1c82
#
_cell.length_a   1.000
_cell.length_b   1.000
_cell.length_c   1.000
_cell.angle_alpha   90.00
_cell.angle_beta   90.00
_cell.angle_gamma   90.00
#
_symmetry.space_group_name_H-M   'P 1'
#
loop_
_entity.id
_entity.type
_entity.pdbx_description
1 polymer ?
#
loop_
_entity_poly.entity_id
_entity_poly.type
_entity_poly.pdbx_seq_one_letter_code
_entity_poly.pdbx_strand_id
1 'polypeptide(L)'
;MESTFLQDNMFFIIAAIVSGGMLLFPMISRSAAKEINVQQAIKLINYENALVLDVRDDGEFAEGHLPNSKHIPVERINDRLQEIEKYKDNPIVIIFRPGLRAGHAASVLRKNGFNKVYNLSGGIDFWKRDNMPIVRK
;
A
#
# COMPACT_ATOMS: atom_id res chain seq x y z
N MET A 1 34.16 40.96 2.30
CA MET A 1 32.73 41.22 2.14
C MET A 1 32.00 40.19 1.31
N GLU A 2 32.54 39.80 0.16
CA GLU A 2 31.89 38.78 -0.68
C GLU A 2 31.76 37.43 0.00
N SER A 3 32.76 37.01 0.78
CA SER A 3 32.72 35.71 1.48
C SER A 3 31.62 35.66 2.55
N THR A 4 31.35 36.77 3.24
CA THR A 4 30.29 36.84 4.25
C THR A 4 28.91 36.82 3.60
N PHE A 5 28.76 37.47 2.45
CA PHE A 5 27.52 37.47 1.71
C PHE A 5 27.16 36.08 1.19
N LEU A 6 28.14 35.37 0.64
CA LEU A 6 27.92 33.98 0.17
C LEU A 6 27.65 33.03 1.30
N GLN A 7 28.29 33.18 2.44
CA GLN A 7 28.03 32.33 3.62
C GLN A 7 26.62 32.54 4.14
N ASP A 8 26.13 33.76 4.23
CA ASP A 8 24.81 34.09 4.66
C ASP A 8 23.75 33.53 3.70
N ASN A 9 23.98 33.65 2.40
CA ASN A 9 23.08 33.12 1.39
C ASN A 9 23.09 31.60 1.34
N MET A 10 24.24 30.96 1.53
CA MET A 10 24.31 29.49 1.58
C MET A 10 23.51 28.93 2.73
N PHE A 11 23.52 29.57 3.89
CA PHE A 11 22.71 29.13 5.03
C PHE A 11 21.22 29.13 4.68
N PHE A 12 20.73 30.23 4.06
CA PHE A 12 19.31 30.27 3.64
C PHE A 12 18.97 29.28 2.55
N ILE A 13 19.87 29.05 1.61
CA ILE A 13 19.66 28.07 0.54
C ILE A 13 19.57 26.66 1.12
N ILE A 14 20.46 26.27 2.02
CA ILE A 14 20.44 24.97 2.67
C ILE A 14 19.17 24.80 3.51
N ALA A 15 18.78 25.81 4.26
CA ALA A 15 17.55 25.78 5.04
C ALA A 15 16.31 25.60 4.16
N ALA A 16 16.27 26.26 3.00
CA ALA A 16 15.16 26.11 2.06
C ALA A 16 15.09 24.71 1.47
N ILE A 17 16.23 24.12 1.11
CA ILE A 17 16.29 22.75 0.56
C ILE A 17 15.84 21.74 1.61
N VAL A 18 16.33 21.83 2.83
CA VAL A 18 15.96 20.93 3.93
C VAL A 18 14.47 21.06 4.24
N SER A 19 13.96 22.29 4.31
CA SER A 19 12.55 22.56 4.57
C SER A 19 11.66 22.00 3.45
N GLY A 20 12.03 22.20 2.18
CA GLY A 20 11.30 21.66 1.03
C GLY A 20 11.32 20.13 1.02
N GLY A 21 12.47 19.52 1.31
CA GLY A 21 12.60 18.07 1.40
C GLY A 21 11.75 17.48 2.52
N MET A 22 11.70 18.13 3.67
CA MET A 22 10.87 17.69 4.79
C MET A 22 9.37 17.79 4.49
N LEU A 23 8.95 18.75 3.68
CA LEU A 23 7.55 18.89 3.26
C LEU A 23 7.14 17.84 2.22
N LEU A 24 8.03 17.52 1.28
CA LEU A 24 7.75 16.56 0.22
C LEU A 24 7.82 15.11 0.67
N PHE A 25 8.72 14.78 1.60
CA PHE A 25 8.93 13.42 2.07
C PHE A 25 7.66 12.79 2.67
N PRO A 26 6.92 13.44 3.58
CA PRO A 26 5.67 12.88 4.10
C PRO A 26 4.60 12.69 3.03
N MET A 27 4.53 13.56 2.02
CA MET A 27 3.57 13.43 0.93
C MET A 27 3.87 12.20 0.08
N ILE A 28 5.13 11.94 -0.22
CA ILE A 28 5.56 10.77 -0.99
C ILE A 28 5.30 9.49 -0.19
N SER A 29 5.65 9.47 1.09
CA SER A 29 5.46 8.28 1.93
C SER A 29 3.99 7.97 2.22
N ARG A 30 3.10 8.99 2.22
CA ARG A 30 1.66 8.80 2.42
C ARG A 30 0.99 8.14 1.22
N SER A 31 1.50 8.35 0.01
CA SER A 31 0.93 7.77 -1.20
C SER A 31 1.39 6.33 -1.45
N ALA A 32 2.46 5.89 -0.79
CA ALA A 32 3.02 4.55 -0.96
C ALA A 32 2.55 3.65 0.18
N ALA A 33 1.97 2.49 -0.16
CA ALA A 33 1.68 1.48 0.84
C ALA A 33 2.98 0.83 1.29
N LYS A 34 3.05 0.50 2.58
CA LYS A 34 4.20 -0.23 3.11
C LYS A 34 4.19 -1.66 2.60
N GLU A 35 5.31 -2.14 2.10
CA GLU A 35 5.45 -3.54 1.71
C GLU A 35 5.72 -4.42 2.92
N ILE A 36 5.04 -5.56 2.97
CA ILE A 36 5.22 -6.56 4.02
C ILE A 36 5.45 -7.92 3.39
N ASN A 37 6.11 -8.80 4.13
CA ASN A 37 6.32 -10.18 3.70
C ASN A 37 5.16 -11.08 4.15
N VAL A 38 5.21 -12.36 3.73
CA VAL A 38 4.15 -13.33 4.05
C VAL A 38 3.97 -13.49 5.55
N GLN A 39 5.05 -13.55 6.32
CA GLN A 39 4.98 -13.72 7.77
C GLN A 39 4.30 -12.54 8.46
N GLN A 40 4.62 -11.32 8.02
CA GLN A 40 4.00 -10.11 8.54
C GLN A 40 2.52 -10.07 8.19
N ALA A 41 2.16 -10.47 6.96
CA ALA A 41 0.76 -10.55 6.53
C ALA A 41 -0.04 -11.53 7.40
N ILE A 42 0.53 -12.71 7.68
CA ILE A 42 -0.10 -13.72 8.54
C ILE A 42 -0.39 -13.13 9.92
N LYS A 43 0.56 -12.41 10.50
CA LYS A 43 0.36 -11.77 11.80
C LYS A 43 -0.78 -10.75 11.79
N LEU A 44 -0.83 -9.93 10.75
CA LEU A 44 -1.91 -8.94 10.63
C LEU A 44 -3.27 -9.62 10.50
N ILE A 45 -3.35 -10.68 9.70
CA ILE A 45 -4.60 -11.43 9.49
C ILE A 45 -5.06 -12.10 10.78
N ASN A 46 -4.14 -12.75 11.49
CA ASN A 46 -4.50 -13.55 12.65
C ASN A 46 -4.73 -12.74 13.93
N TYR A 47 -4.00 -11.64 14.11
CA TYR A 47 -4.02 -10.91 15.38
C TYR A 47 -4.64 -9.52 15.30
N GLU A 48 -4.77 -8.95 14.11
CA GLU A 48 -5.29 -7.60 13.97
C GLU A 48 -6.52 -7.51 13.05
N ASN A 49 -7.11 -8.63 12.70
CA ASN A 49 -8.29 -8.71 11.83
C ASN A 49 -8.10 -7.98 10.49
N ALA A 50 -6.93 -8.15 9.89
CA ALA A 50 -6.65 -7.54 8.60
C ALA A 50 -7.61 -8.07 7.53
N LEU A 51 -8.07 -7.16 6.68
CA LEU A 51 -8.79 -7.52 5.46
C LEU A 51 -7.78 -7.80 4.37
N VAL A 52 -7.89 -8.94 3.71
CA VAL A 52 -7.12 -9.22 2.50
C VAL A 52 -7.92 -8.72 1.31
N LEU A 53 -7.39 -7.75 0.60
CA LEU A 53 -8.04 -7.15 -0.56
C LEU A 53 -7.27 -7.53 -1.82
N ASP A 54 -7.90 -8.35 -2.65
CA ASP A 54 -7.31 -8.79 -3.92
C ASP A 54 -7.80 -7.84 -5.03
N VAL A 55 -6.85 -7.13 -5.64
CA VAL A 55 -7.16 -6.15 -6.68
C VAL A 55 -6.78 -6.63 -8.09
N ARG A 56 -6.48 -7.92 -8.22
CA ARG A 56 -6.17 -8.55 -9.51
C ARG A 56 -7.44 -8.68 -10.34
N ASP A 57 -7.30 -9.08 -11.60
CA ASP A 57 -8.46 -9.28 -12.45
C ASP A 57 -9.28 -10.52 -12.07
N ASP A 58 -10.46 -10.67 -12.67
CA ASP A 58 -11.39 -11.75 -12.37
C ASP A 58 -10.79 -13.13 -12.66
N GLY A 59 -10.08 -13.26 -13.77
CA GLY A 59 -9.45 -14.51 -14.15
C GLY A 59 -8.37 -14.96 -13.19
N GLU A 60 -7.51 -14.05 -12.80
CA GLU A 60 -6.44 -14.34 -11.85
C GLU A 60 -6.99 -14.73 -10.48
N PHE A 61 -8.01 -14.03 -10.01
CA PHE A 61 -8.68 -14.34 -8.76
C PHE A 61 -9.29 -15.74 -8.78
N ALA A 62 -9.96 -16.11 -9.88
CA ALA A 62 -10.59 -17.40 -10.03
C ALA A 62 -9.57 -18.56 -10.04
N GLU A 63 -8.38 -18.32 -10.59
CA GLU A 63 -7.33 -19.34 -10.65
C GLU A 63 -6.73 -19.66 -9.28
N GLY A 64 -6.85 -18.77 -8.33
CA GLY A 64 -6.39 -18.99 -6.97
C GLY A 64 -6.26 -17.68 -6.22
N HIS A 65 -6.73 -17.66 -4.98
CA HIS A 65 -6.69 -16.49 -4.12
C HIS A 65 -6.55 -16.91 -2.66
N LEU A 66 -6.22 -15.96 -1.80
CA LEU A 66 -6.11 -16.22 -0.37
C LEU A 66 -7.50 -16.51 0.22
N PRO A 67 -7.59 -17.42 1.21
CA PRO A 67 -8.86 -17.66 1.89
C PRO A 67 -9.41 -16.38 2.51
N ASN A 68 -10.71 -16.19 2.43
CA ASN A 68 -11.42 -15.05 2.99
C ASN A 68 -11.01 -13.69 2.41
N SER A 69 -10.37 -13.68 1.25
CA SER A 69 -10.04 -12.43 0.59
C SER A 69 -11.28 -11.81 -0.06
N LYS A 70 -11.32 -10.47 -0.03
CA LYS A 70 -12.33 -9.70 -0.74
C LYS A 70 -11.77 -9.33 -2.10
N HIS A 71 -12.51 -9.58 -3.16
CA HIS A 71 -12.07 -9.28 -4.51
C HIS A 71 -12.72 -7.99 -5.01
N ILE A 72 -11.91 -6.99 -5.28
CA ILE A 72 -12.30 -5.76 -5.98
C ILE A 72 -11.20 -5.43 -6.97
N PRO A 73 -11.40 -5.64 -8.27
CA PRO A 73 -10.40 -5.27 -9.27
C PRO A 73 -10.00 -3.79 -9.14
N VAL A 74 -8.75 -3.49 -9.42
CA VAL A 74 -8.19 -2.15 -9.20
C VAL A 74 -8.99 -1.05 -9.91
N GLU A 75 -9.55 -1.34 -11.08
CA GLU A 75 -10.33 -0.38 -11.86
C GLU A 75 -11.67 -0.03 -11.20
N ARG A 76 -12.15 -0.86 -10.30
CA ARG A 76 -13.46 -0.70 -9.65
C ARG A 76 -13.37 -0.25 -8.20
N ILE A 77 -12.18 -0.01 -7.68
CA ILE A 77 -12.00 0.33 -6.27
C ILE A 77 -12.81 1.57 -5.88
N ASN A 78 -12.75 2.64 -6.69
CA ASN A 78 -13.48 3.86 -6.40
C ASN A 78 -14.99 3.66 -6.28
N ASP A 79 -15.52 2.78 -7.11
CA ASP A 79 -16.98 2.54 -7.18
C ASP A 79 -17.48 1.59 -6.10
N ARG A 80 -16.58 0.83 -5.48
CA ARG A 80 -16.93 -0.25 -4.56
C ARG A 80 -16.36 -0.07 -3.15
N LEU A 81 -15.90 1.12 -2.80
CA LEU A 81 -15.34 1.40 -1.48
C LEU A 81 -16.31 1.13 -0.34
N GLN A 82 -17.60 1.32 -0.56
CA GLN A 82 -18.61 1.07 0.46
C GLN A 82 -18.64 -0.38 0.92
N GLU A 83 -18.20 -1.32 0.09
CA GLU A 83 -18.16 -2.74 0.45
C GLU A 83 -17.13 -3.06 1.52
N ILE A 84 -16.13 -2.19 1.70
CA ILE A 84 -15.05 -2.38 2.67
C ILE A 84 -14.99 -1.28 3.73
N GLU A 85 -15.97 -0.39 3.75
CA GLU A 85 -16.02 0.75 4.67
C GLU A 85 -15.88 0.33 6.14
N LYS A 86 -16.47 -0.79 6.52
CA LYS A 86 -16.40 -1.31 7.89
C LYS A 86 -14.99 -1.70 8.33
N TYR A 87 -14.06 -1.88 7.40
CA TYR A 87 -12.67 -2.22 7.69
C TYR A 87 -11.74 -1.01 7.72
N LYS A 88 -12.28 0.20 7.72
CA LYS A 88 -11.52 1.43 7.61
C LYS A 88 -10.42 1.58 8.67
N ASP A 89 -10.67 1.10 9.87
CA ASP A 89 -9.72 1.16 10.98
C ASP A 89 -8.86 -0.10 11.10
N ASN A 90 -9.10 -1.09 10.27
CA ASN A 90 -8.34 -2.34 10.28
C ASN A 90 -7.19 -2.29 9.27
N PRO A 91 -6.14 -3.10 9.47
CA PRO A 91 -5.14 -3.25 8.41
C PRO A 91 -5.75 -3.83 7.14
N ILE A 92 -5.33 -3.32 6.00
CA ILE A 92 -5.70 -3.83 4.68
C ILE A 92 -4.44 -4.37 4.03
N VAL A 93 -4.44 -5.65 3.66
CA VAL A 93 -3.34 -6.29 2.93
C VAL A 93 -3.76 -6.42 1.48
N ILE A 94 -3.09 -5.70 0.60
CA ILE A 94 -3.41 -5.69 -0.83
C ILE A 94 -2.64 -6.80 -1.55
N ILE A 95 -3.37 -7.63 -2.30
CA ILE A 95 -2.80 -8.63 -3.21
C ILE A 95 -2.93 -8.06 -4.62
N PHE A 96 -1.79 -7.87 -5.28
CA PHE A 96 -1.75 -7.27 -6.60
C PHE A 96 -0.89 -8.11 -7.55
N ARG A 97 -1.05 -7.86 -8.84
CA ARG A 97 -0.19 -8.44 -9.85
C ARG A 97 1.10 -7.61 -9.95
N PRO A 98 2.29 -8.22 -9.83
CA PRO A 98 3.54 -7.48 -9.96
C PRO A 98 3.61 -6.68 -11.27
N GLY A 99 4.06 -5.43 -11.19
CA GLY A 99 4.18 -4.55 -12.34
C GLY A 99 2.94 -3.75 -12.71
N LEU A 100 1.79 -4.00 -12.06
CA LEU A 100 0.54 -3.25 -12.30
C LEU A 100 0.18 -2.44 -11.05
N ARG A 101 -0.29 -1.28 -11.26
CA ARG A 101 -0.98 -0.24 -10.45
C ARG A 101 -1.25 -0.51 -8.95
N ALA A 102 -0.36 -1.23 -8.25
CA ALA A 102 -0.50 -1.45 -6.82
C ALA A 102 -0.60 -0.12 -6.06
N GLY A 103 0.19 0.87 -6.48
CA GLY A 103 0.17 2.20 -5.89
C GLY A 103 -1.15 2.92 -6.07
N HIS A 104 -1.88 2.66 -7.15
CA HIS A 104 -3.19 3.26 -7.38
C HIS A 104 -4.21 2.78 -6.34
N ALA A 105 -4.27 1.48 -6.10
CA ALA A 105 -5.19 0.92 -5.10
C ALA A 105 -4.90 1.50 -3.71
N ALA A 106 -3.64 1.49 -3.30
CA ALA A 106 -3.22 2.04 -2.01
C ALA A 106 -3.55 3.52 -1.89
N SER A 107 -3.32 4.28 -2.95
CA SER A 107 -3.59 5.72 -2.97
C SER A 107 -5.08 6.01 -2.79
N VAL A 108 -5.94 5.28 -3.51
CA VAL A 108 -7.40 5.44 -3.39
C VAL A 108 -7.85 5.15 -1.96
N LEU A 109 -7.37 4.05 -1.39
CA LEU A 109 -7.73 3.68 -0.02
C LEU A 109 -7.30 4.74 0.98
N ARG A 110 -6.08 5.22 0.90
CA ARG A 110 -5.57 6.24 1.83
C ARG A 110 -6.33 7.55 1.71
N LYS A 111 -6.68 7.97 0.51
CA LYS A 111 -7.48 9.18 0.30
C LYS A 111 -8.86 9.08 0.92
N ASN A 112 -9.37 7.87 1.11
CA ASN A 112 -10.69 7.62 1.66
C ASN A 112 -10.65 7.19 3.13
N GLY A 113 -9.55 7.42 3.82
CA GLY A 113 -9.45 7.25 5.26
C GLY A 113 -8.96 5.89 5.74
N PHE A 114 -8.52 5.03 4.85
CA PHE A 114 -7.87 3.76 5.20
C PHE A 114 -6.42 4.03 5.51
N ASN A 115 -6.03 4.04 6.78
CA ASN A 115 -4.72 4.47 7.22
C ASN A 115 -3.67 3.36 7.31
N LYS A 116 -4.12 2.11 7.41
CA LYS A 116 -3.23 0.95 7.61
C LYS A 116 -3.24 0.08 6.37
N VAL A 117 -2.62 0.57 5.30
CA VAL A 117 -2.62 -0.11 4.00
C VAL A 117 -1.23 -0.70 3.74
N TYR A 118 -1.20 -1.98 3.40
CA TYR A 118 0.03 -2.74 3.17
C TYR A 118 -0.06 -3.49 1.85
N ASN A 119 1.07 -3.59 1.14
CA ASN A 119 1.19 -4.43 -0.05
C ASN A 119 1.91 -5.72 0.31
N LEU A 120 1.36 -6.87 -0.09
CA LEU A 120 2.05 -8.13 0.07
C LEU A 120 3.17 -8.25 -0.95
N SER A 121 4.40 -8.26 -0.47
CA SER A 121 5.59 -8.34 -1.32
C SER A 121 5.59 -9.65 -2.11
N GLY A 122 5.80 -9.56 -3.44
CA GLY A 122 5.75 -10.72 -4.31
C GLY A 122 4.35 -11.24 -4.60
N GLY A 123 3.33 -10.63 -4.00
CA GLY A 123 1.94 -11.00 -4.25
C GLY A 123 1.65 -12.47 -3.94
N ILE A 124 0.74 -13.05 -4.73
CA ILE A 124 0.32 -14.43 -4.50
C ILE A 124 1.41 -15.46 -4.75
N ASP A 125 2.41 -15.13 -5.59
CA ASP A 125 3.49 -16.08 -5.89
C ASP A 125 4.33 -16.39 -4.65
N PHE A 126 4.62 -15.38 -3.84
CA PHE A 126 5.36 -15.60 -2.59
C PHE A 126 4.52 -16.32 -1.55
N TRP A 127 3.21 -16.07 -1.52
CA TRP A 127 2.28 -16.80 -0.66
C TRP A 127 2.29 -18.28 -0.99
N LYS A 128 2.19 -18.64 -2.28
CA LYS A 128 2.25 -20.02 -2.75
C LYS A 128 3.61 -20.67 -2.45
N ARG A 129 4.69 -19.94 -2.66
CA ARG A 129 6.03 -20.42 -2.42
C ARG A 129 6.24 -20.85 -0.97
N ASP A 130 5.61 -20.15 -0.05
CA ASP A 130 5.67 -20.46 1.38
C ASP A 130 4.65 -21.52 1.80
N ASN A 131 4.05 -22.23 0.85
CA ASN A 131 3.07 -23.30 1.06
C ASN A 131 1.84 -22.86 1.83
N MET A 132 1.44 -21.62 1.71
CA MET A 132 0.24 -21.10 2.35
C MET A 132 -1.01 -21.47 1.57
N PRO A 133 -2.16 -21.60 2.25
CA PRO A 133 -3.39 -22.10 1.61
C PRO A 133 -3.94 -21.16 0.56
N ILE A 134 -4.49 -21.73 -0.50
CA ILE A 134 -5.12 -21.01 -1.61
C ILE A 134 -6.47 -21.65 -1.91
N VAL A 135 -7.44 -20.81 -2.22
CA VAL A 135 -8.78 -21.23 -2.60
C VAL A 135 -8.95 -20.96 -4.10
N ARG A 136 -9.68 -21.83 -4.77
CA ARG A 136 -10.02 -21.70 -6.20
C ARG A 136 -11.53 -21.75 -6.36
N LYS A 137 -12.02 -20.95 -7.29
CA LYS A 137 -13.43 -20.99 -7.67
C LYS A 137 -13.57 -21.15 -9.15
#